data_177e60ad098fa2aacf728645e097ab28
#
_entry.id   177e60ad098fa2aacf728645e097ab28
#
_cell.length_a   1.000
_cell.length_b   1.000
_cell.length_c   1.000
_cell.angle_alpha   90.00
_cell.angle_beta   90.00
_cell.angle_gamma   90.00
#
_symmetry.space_group_name_H-M   'P 1'
#
loop_
_entity.id
_entity.type
_entity.pdbx_description
1 polymer ?
#
loop_
_entity_poly.entity_id
_entity_poly.type
_entity_poly.pdbx_seq_one_letter_code
_entity_poly.pdbx_strand_id
1 'polypeptide(L)'
;MSHTSEPELPADPDLAVGNARKPDTGRRRGQRRGSPRARPGVLAAIALGAALGAPARYGVAQVIHVSANTFPWATFWTNISGSLVLGLFLTLILERFPPSRYLRPFVATGFVGAYTTYSTFAVETDLLVRNGHAVLGLAYGIASLGAGLGAVWAGMWLARLPRKGGGGR
;
A
#
# COMPACT_ATOMS: atom_id res chain seq x y z
N MET A 1 -58.17 -9.54 57.46
CA MET A 1 -57.39 -8.42 56.89
C MET A 1 -55.93 -8.75 57.00
N SER A 2 -55.39 -9.33 55.94
CA SER A 2 -54.01 -9.85 55.89
C SER A 2 -53.15 -8.86 55.08
N HIS A 3 -52.28 -8.13 55.77
CA HIS A 3 -51.26 -7.34 55.11
C HIS A 3 -50.14 -8.24 54.62
N THR A 4 -50.04 -8.45 53.32
CA THR A 4 -48.89 -9.05 52.66
C THR A 4 -47.84 -7.98 52.52
N SER A 5 -46.76 -8.10 53.29
CA SER A 5 -45.53 -7.32 53.11
C SER A 5 -44.78 -7.79 51.88
N GLU A 6 -44.67 -6.90 50.89
CA GLU A 6 -43.77 -7.10 49.75
C GLU A 6 -42.29 -7.06 50.22
N PRO A 7 -41.44 -7.91 49.72
CA PRO A 7 -40.02 -7.85 50.03
C PRO A 7 -39.38 -6.63 49.33
N GLU A 8 -38.81 -5.71 50.12
CA GLU A 8 -37.94 -4.64 49.65
C GLU A 8 -36.70 -5.25 48.92
N LEU A 9 -36.59 -4.95 47.65
CA LEU A 9 -35.36 -5.26 46.87
C LEU A 9 -34.21 -4.40 47.44
N PRO A 10 -33.00 -4.95 47.57
CA PRO A 10 -31.82 -4.19 48.00
C PRO A 10 -31.55 -3.07 47.01
N ALA A 11 -31.40 -1.86 47.56
CA ALA A 11 -31.05 -0.67 46.77
C ALA A 11 -29.71 -0.87 46.06
N ASP A 12 -29.73 -0.82 44.72
CA ASP A 12 -28.54 -0.86 43.87
C ASP A 12 -27.63 0.34 44.19
N PRO A 13 -26.41 0.13 44.71
CA PRO A 13 -25.51 1.23 45.05
C PRO A 13 -25.10 2.07 43.84
N ASP A 14 -25.29 1.56 42.61
CA ASP A 14 -24.93 2.26 41.38
C ASP A 14 -25.96 3.33 40.97
N LEU A 15 -27.17 3.31 41.58
CA LEU A 15 -28.19 4.32 41.29
C LEU A 15 -28.06 5.60 42.16
N ALA A 16 -27.15 5.62 43.14
CA ALA A 16 -26.97 6.75 44.05
C ALA A 16 -25.98 7.82 43.54
N VAL A 17 -25.39 7.69 42.36
CA VAL A 17 -24.44 8.67 41.78
C VAL A 17 -25.12 9.56 40.75
N GLY A 18 -26.28 10.08 41.11
CA GLY A 18 -26.91 11.22 40.46
C GLY A 18 -26.26 12.55 40.84
N ASN A 19 -24.94 12.65 40.90
CA ASN A 19 -24.27 13.93 41.09
C ASN A 19 -24.08 14.56 39.73
N ALA A 20 -24.97 15.49 39.41
CA ALA A 20 -24.93 16.35 38.24
C ALA A 20 -23.54 17.00 38.11
N ARG A 21 -22.63 16.36 37.41
CA ARG A 21 -21.50 17.04 36.80
C ARG A 21 -22.08 18.01 35.78
N LYS A 22 -22.08 19.31 36.14
CA LYS A 22 -22.31 20.38 35.18
C LYS A 22 -21.54 20.04 33.91
N PRO A 23 -22.16 20.10 32.72
CA PRO A 23 -21.41 19.93 31.48
C PRO A 23 -20.36 21.05 31.48
N ASP A 24 -19.09 20.61 31.52
CA ASP A 24 -17.96 21.50 31.29
C ASP A 24 -18.10 22.04 29.85
N THR A 25 -18.66 23.24 29.79
CA THR A 25 -18.69 24.05 28.58
C THR A 25 -17.30 24.59 28.24
N GLY A 26 -16.24 23.87 28.66
CA GLY A 26 -14.89 24.08 28.21
C GLY A 26 -14.90 24.04 26.69
N ARG A 27 -14.85 25.24 26.12
CA ARG A 27 -14.62 25.52 24.71
C ARG A 27 -13.69 24.43 24.14
N ARG A 28 -14.28 23.41 23.57
CA ARG A 28 -13.61 22.62 22.56
C ARG A 28 -13.27 23.61 21.44
N ARG A 29 -12.13 24.29 21.62
CA ARG A 29 -11.44 24.94 20.51
C ARG A 29 -11.39 23.91 19.45
N GLY A 30 -12.30 24.06 18.47
CA GLY A 30 -12.34 23.18 17.32
C GLY A 30 -10.93 23.13 16.75
N GLN A 31 -10.22 22.05 17.05
CA GLN A 31 -9.08 21.66 16.27
C GLN A 31 -9.67 21.49 14.86
N ARG A 32 -9.67 22.59 14.12
CA ARG A 32 -9.83 22.55 12.69
C ARG A 32 -8.71 21.61 12.24
N ARG A 33 -9.05 20.33 12.12
CA ARG A 33 -8.27 19.40 11.30
C ARG A 33 -8.28 20.06 9.93
N GLY A 34 -7.26 20.89 9.69
CA GLY A 34 -7.00 21.42 8.37
C GLY A 34 -6.98 20.21 7.47
N SER A 35 -7.93 20.12 6.54
CA SER A 35 -7.89 19.11 5.50
C SER A 35 -6.45 19.08 4.98
N PRO A 36 -5.81 17.91 4.84
CA PRO A 36 -4.46 17.84 4.35
C PRO A 36 -4.44 18.44 2.95
N ARG A 37 -4.13 19.74 2.86
CA ARG A 37 -3.97 20.40 1.58
C ARG A 37 -2.85 19.66 0.88
N ALA A 38 -3.22 18.95 -0.17
CA ALA A 38 -2.27 18.28 -1.03
C ALA A 38 -1.23 19.33 -1.45
N ARG A 39 0.01 19.16 -1.00
CA ARG A 39 1.09 20.12 -1.26
C ARG A 39 1.40 20.07 -2.76
N PRO A 40 1.25 21.16 -3.52
CA PRO A 40 1.34 21.13 -4.97
C PRO A 40 2.68 20.56 -5.47
N GLY A 41 3.79 20.80 -4.76
CA GLY A 41 5.08 20.23 -5.11
C GLY A 41 5.15 18.70 -4.94
N VAL A 42 4.43 18.09 -3.98
CA VAL A 42 4.35 16.64 -3.84
C VAL A 42 3.52 16.03 -4.96
N LEU A 43 2.41 16.68 -5.33
CA LEU A 43 1.60 16.25 -6.48
C LEU A 43 2.39 16.35 -7.79
N ALA A 44 3.15 17.42 -7.98
CA ALA A 44 4.04 17.56 -9.14
C ALA A 44 5.10 16.45 -9.17
N ALA A 45 5.71 16.11 -8.03
CA ALA A 45 6.67 15.02 -7.96
C ALA A 45 6.03 13.66 -8.33
N ILE A 46 4.82 13.37 -7.85
CA ILE A 46 4.07 12.16 -8.23
C ILE A 46 3.76 12.16 -9.72
N ALA A 47 3.26 13.27 -10.25
CA ALA A 47 2.91 13.39 -11.67
C ALA A 47 4.13 13.18 -12.58
N LEU A 48 5.28 13.77 -12.24
CA LEU A 48 6.54 13.57 -12.97
C LEU A 48 7.01 12.11 -12.91
N GLY A 49 6.92 11.48 -11.73
CA GLY A 49 7.22 10.06 -11.60
C GLY A 49 6.31 9.19 -12.47
N ALA A 50 5.01 9.47 -12.45
CA ALA A 50 4.01 8.74 -13.25
C ALA A 50 4.22 8.94 -14.76
N ALA A 51 4.60 10.16 -15.19
CA ALA A 51 4.91 10.47 -16.58
C ALA A 51 6.10 9.67 -17.14
N LEU A 52 6.98 9.17 -16.28
CA LEU A 52 8.07 8.26 -16.64
C LEU A 52 7.67 6.79 -16.48
N GLY A 53 6.93 6.45 -15.42
CA GLY A 53 6.57 5.07 -15.12
C GLY A 53 5.60 4.46 -16.14
N ALA A 54 4.58 5.21 -16.58
CA ALA A 54 3.59 4.72 -17.53
C ALA A 54 4.19 4.40 -18.93
N PRO A 55 5.02 5.27 -19.55
CA PRO A 55 5.72 4.93 -20.78
C PRO A 55 6.68 3.76 -20.63
N ALA A 56 7.39 3.64 -19.49
CA ALA A 56 8.27 2.52 -19.23
C ALA A 56 7.49 1.18 -19.21
N ARG A 57 6.31 1.13 -18.56
CA ARG A 57 5.41 -0.03 -18.61
C ARG A 57 4.97 -0.35 -20.02
N TYR A 58 4.56 0.68 -20.77
CA TYR A 58 4.15 0.51 -22.16
C TYR A 58 5.30 -0.08 -23.00
N GLY A 59 6.52 0.40 -22.82
CA GLY A 59 7.70 -0.13 -23.49
C GLY A 59 7.94 -1.61 -23.19
N VAL A 60 7.78 -2.06 -21.94
CA VAL A 60 7.87 -3.49 -21.59
C VAL A 60 6.81 -4.31 -22.33
N ALA A 61 5.56 -3.81 -22.39
CA ALA A 61 4.48 -4.49 -23.10
C ALA A 61 4.71 -4.58 -24.62
N GLN A 62 5.44 -3.62 -25.21
CA GLN A 62 5.80 -3.67 -26.64
C GLN A 62 6.93 -4.67 -26.94
N VAL A 63 7.86 -4.86 -26.00
CA VAL A 63 8.98 -5.79 -26.17
C VAL A 63 8.55 -7.23 -25.90
N ILE A 64 7.71 -7.45 -24.90
CA ILE A 64 7.25 -8.78 -24.50
C ILE A 64 5.89 -9.05 -25.15
N HIS A 65 5.92 -9.65 -26.33
CA HIS A 65 4.68 -10.05 -27.01
C HIS A 65 4.06 -11.27 -26.31
N VAL A 66 2.79 -11.15 -25.96
CA VAL A 66 2.02 -12.20 -25.29
C VAL A 66 0.84 -12.60 -26.17
N SER A 67 0.76 -13.89 -26.51
CA SER A 67 -0.38 -14.44 -27.25
C SER A 67 -1.60 -14.62 -26.34
N ALA A 68 -2.80 -14.59 -26.91
CA ALA A 68 -4.02 -14.87 -26.18
C ALA A 68 -3.96 -16.25 -25.50
N ASN A 69 -4.55 -16.35 -24.29
CA ASN A 69 -4.63 -17.59 -23.50
C ASN A 69 -3.28 -18.23 -23.12
N THR A 70 -2.20 -17.43 -23.11
CA THR A 70 -0.90 -17.84 -22.60
C THR A 70 -0.56 -17.09 -21.30
N PHE A 71 0.53 -17.48 -20.64
CA PHE A 71 0.97 -16.79 -19.43
C PHE A 71 1.31 -15.32 -19.71
N PRO A 72 0.75 -14.34 -18.93
CA PRO A 72 0.92 -12.91 -19.19
C PRO A 72 2.30 -12.38 -18.78
N TRP A 73 3.34 -12.75 -19.52
CA TRP A 73 4.74 -12.44 -19.20
C TRP A 73 5.03 -10.94 -19.09
N ALA A 74 4.40 -10.11 -19.92
CA ALA A 74 4.62 -8.67 -19.90
C ALA A 74 4.21 -8.06 -18.56
N THR A 75 3.00 -8.35 -18.11
CA THR A 75 2.47 -7.87 -16.81
C THR A 75 3.24 -8.49 -15.65
N PHE A 76 3.56 -9.79 -15.75
CA PHE A 76 4.35 -10.48 -14.73
C PHE A 76 5.70 -9.78 -14.50
N TRP A 77 6.51 -9.60 -15.54
CA TRP A 77 7.82 -8.97 -15.40
C TRP A 77 7.75 -7.50 -15.01
N THR A 78 6.76 -6.77 -15.48
CA THR A 78 6.50 -5.39 -15.07
C THR A 78 6.26 -5.30 -13.55
N ASN A 79 5.41 -6.17 -13.00
CA ASN A 79 5.12 -6.16 -11.57
C ASN A 79 6.30 -6.67 -10.73
N ILE A 80 7.02 -7.69 -11.18
CA ILE A 80 8.20 -8.24 -10.47
C ILE A 80 9.34 -7.21 -10.43
N SER A 81 9.69 -6.62 -11.58
CA SER A 81 10.73 -5.60 -11.63
C SER A 81 10.37 -4.34 -10.85
N GLY A 82 9.10 -3.90 -10.91
CA GLY A 82 8.61 -2.80 -10.09
C GLY A 82 8.67 -3.09 -8.60
N SER A 83 8.34 -4.31 -8.18
CA SER A 83 8.43 -4.78 -6.79
C SER A 83 9.89 -4.79 -6.29
N LEU A 84 10.82 -5.27 -7.12
CA LEU A 84 12.25 -5.25 -6.83
C LEU A 84 12.77 -3.83 -6.64
N VAL A 85 12.43 -2.93 -7.58
CA VAL A 85 12.81 -1.51 -7.52
C VAL A 85 12.22 -0.84 -6.29
N LEU A 86 10.95 -1.14 -5.95
CA LEU A 86 10.30 -0.60 -4.77
C LEU A 86 11.03 -1.02 -3.49
N GLY A 87 11.32 -2.31 -3.33
CA GLY A 87 12.04 -2.84 -2.16
C GLY A 87 13.43 -2.25 -2.02
N LEU A 88 14.19 -2.22 -3.11
CA LEU A 88 15.53 -1.64 -3.16
C LEU A 88 15.50 -0.13 -2.80
N PHE A 89 14.68 0.61 -3.50
CA PHE A 89 14.65 2.07 -3.41
C PHE A 89 14.10 2.56 -2.07
N LEU A 90 13.03 1.95 -1.58
CA LEU A 90 12.44 2.33 -0.30
C LEU A 90 13.41 2.10 0.85
N THR A 91 14.13 0.97 0.84
CA THR A 91 15.16 0.66 1.83
C THR A 91 16.32 1.65 1.77
N LEU A 92 16.82 1.96 0.56
CA LEU A 92 17.88 2.96 0.40
C LEU A 92 17.48 4.34 0.92
N ILE A 93 16.24 4.79 0.63
CA ILE A 93 15.75 6.08 1.12
C ILE A 93 15.62 6.10 2.63
N LEU A 94 15.10 5.03 3.23
CA LEU A 94 14.87 4.99 4.67
C LEU A 94 16.17 4.85 5.48
N GLU A 95 17.15 4.12 4.95
CA GLU A 95 18.36 3.77 5.71
C GLU A 95 19.58 4.64 5.37
N ARG A 96 19.62 5.27 4.18
CA ARG A 96 20.86 5.91 3.69
C ARG A 96 20.74 7.37 3.28
N PHE A 97 19.54 7.86 3.04
CA PHE A 97 19.35 9.24 2.57
C PHE A 97 18.62 10.10 3.59
N PRO A 98 18.95 11.40 3.69
CA PRO A 98 18.18 12.32 4.52
C PRO A 98 16.73 12.38 4.05
N PRO A 99 15.76 12.62 4.96
CA PRO A 99 14.35 12.60 4.64
C PRO A 99 14.00 13.62 3.55
N SER A 100 13.70 13.16 2.35
CA SER A 100 13.23 14.01 1.25
C SER A 100 11.70 13.90 1.10
N ARG A 101 11.02 15.03 1.18
CA ARG A 101 9.57 15.10 1.00
C ARG A 101 9.10 14.80 -0.43
N TYR A 102 10.00 14.86 -1.41
CA TYR A 102 9.67 14.71 -2.82
C TYR A 102 10.13 13.37 -3.42
N LEU A 103 11.28 12.87 -3.00
CA LEU A 103 11.90 11.68 -3.59
C LEU A 103 11.04 10.43 -3.39
N ARG A 104 10.51 10.22 -2.19
CA ARG A 104 9.63 9.09 -1.90
C ARG A 104 8.31 9.14 -2.70
N PRO A 105 7.56 10.25 -2.74
CA PRO A 105 6.39 10.38 -3.60
C PRO A 105 6.71 10.22 -5.10
N PHE A 106 7.80 10.79 -5.58
CA PHE A 106 8.22 10.68 -6.97
C PHE A 106 8.46 9.22 -7.39
N VAL A 107 9.30 8.48 -6.64
CA VAL A 107 9.66 7.13 -7.05
C VAL A 107 8.61 6.11 -6.66
N ALA A 108 8.20 6.04 -5.38
CA ALA A 108 7.33 4.97 -4.92
C ALA A 108 5.89 5.16 -5.44
N THR A 109 5.32 6.36 -5.29
CA THR A 109 3.92 6.61 -5.69
C THR A 109 3.80 6.94 -7.17
N GLY A 110 4.69 7.81 -7.69
CA GLY A 110 4.67 8.23 -9.08
C GLY A 110 5.19 7.14 -10.01
N PHE A 111 6.50 6.93 -10.02
CA PHE A 111 7.13 6.03 -10.99
C PHE A 111 6.68 4.57 -10.82
N VAL A 112 6.92 3.95 -9.66
CA VAL A 112 6.58 2.53 -9.45
C VAL A 112 5.08 2.32 -9.48
N GLY A 113 4.28 3.23 -8.91
CA GLY A 113 2.82 3.15 -8.94
C GLY A 113 2.22 3.23 -10.35
N ALA A 114 2.84 3.97 -11.29
CA ALA A 114 2.42 4.02 -12.69
C ALA A 114 3.06 2.91 -13.55
N TYR A 115 4.24 2.41 -13.17
CA TYR A 115 4.92 1.34 -13.85
C TYR A 115 4.24 -0.01 -13.59
N THR A 116 3.91 -0.35 -12.33
CA THR A 116 3.19 -1.58 -11.97
C THR A 116 1.70 -1.49 -12.26
N THR A 117 1.01 -2.63 -12.35
CA THR A 117 -0.43 -2.65 -12.59
C THR A 117 -1.11 -3.82 -11.91
N TYR A 118 -2.08 -3.52 -11.05
CA TYR A 118 -3.00 -4.50 -10.49
C TYR A 118 -4.19 -4.75 -11.41
N SER A 119 -4.69 -3.71 -12.07
CA SER A 119 -5.88 -3.84 -12.92
C SER A 119 -5.66 -4.76 -14.12
N THR A 120 -4.53 -4.62 -14.83
CA THR A 120 -4.17 -5.51 -15.94
C THR A 120 -4.01 -6.95 -15.43
N PHE A 121 -3.31 -7.16 -14.32
CA PHE A 121 -3.16 -8.47 -13.68
C PHE A 121 -4.52 -9.13 -13.39
N ALA A 122 -5.47 -8.38 -12.80
CA ALA A 122 -6.80 -8.89 -12.48
C ALA A 122 -7.61 -9.25 -13.72
N VAL A 123 -7.59 -8.39 -14.73
CA VAL A 123 -8.28 -8.62 -16.02
C VAL A 123 -7.70 -9.84 -16.75
N GLU A 124 -6.38 -9.96 -16.84
CA GLU A 124 -5.73 -11.10 -17.49
C GLU A 124 -6.05 -12.41 -16.77
N THR A 125 -6.05 -12.41 -15.44
CA THR A 125 -6.44 -13.57 -14.63
C THR A 125 -7.89 -13.98 -14.88
N ASP A 126 -8.83 -13.01 -14.89
CA ASP A 126 -10.25 -13.25 -15.16
C ASP A 126 -10.48 -13.79 -16.58
N LEU A 127 -9.80 -13.22 -17.59
CA LEU A 127 -9.88 -13.67 -18.97
C LEU A 127 -9.37 -15.11 -19.14
N LEU A 128 -8.27 -15.47 -18.49
CA LEU A 128 -7.77 -16.86 -18.53
C LEU A 128 -8.81 -17.82 -17.95
N VAL A 129 -9.45 -17.49 -16.84
CA VAL A 129 -10.49 -18.31 -16.22
C VAL A 129 -11.71 -18.44 -17.14
N ARG A 130 -12.22 -17.33 -17.67
CA ARG A 130 -13.40 -17.31 -18.56
C ARG A 130 -13.18 -18.06 -19.87
N ASN A 131 -11.95 -18.05 -20.38
CA ASN A 131 -11.59 -18.75 -21.61
C ASN A 131 -11.26 -20.24 -21.38
N GLY A 132 -11.57 -20.80 -20.21
CA GLY A 132 -11.36 -22.23 -19.91
C GLY A 132 -9.96 -22.58 -19.42
N HIS A 133 -9.07 -21.62 -19.23
CA HIS A 133 -7.69 -21.80 -18.75
C HIS A 133 -7.54 -21.51 -17.25
N ALA A 134 -8.49 -21.96 -16.42
CA ALA A 134 -8.55 -21.64 -14.99
C ALA A 134 -7.27 -22.03 -14.23
N VAL A 135 -6.68 -23.18 -14.54
CA VAL A 135 -5.43 -23.63 -13.91
C VAL A 135 -4.28 -22.65 -14.20
N LEU A 136 -4.19 -22.17 -15.46
CA LEU A 136 -3.18 -21.18 -15.85
C LEU A 136 -3.41 -19.83 -15.17
N GLY A 137 -4.67 -19.38 -15.06
CA GLY A 137 -5.05 -18.16 -14.35
C GLY A 137 -4.68 -18.22 -12.86
N LEU A 138 -4.97 -19.36 -12.20
CA LEU A 138 -4.59 -19.60 -10.81
C LEU A 138 -3.07 -19.62 -10.63
N ALA A 139 -2.35 -20.35 -11.49
CA ALA A 139 -0.89 -20.41 -11.48
C ALA A 139 -0.27 -19.02 -11.67
N TYR A 140 -0.79 -18.23 -12.63
CA TYR A 140 -0.38 -16.84 -12.83
C TYR A 140 -0.58 -15.98 -11.59
N GLY A 141 -1.74 -16.09 -10.94
CA GLY A 141 -2.06 -15.36 -9.71
C GLY A 141 -1.07 -15.68 -8.59
N ILE A 142 -0.89 -16.99 -8.29
CA ILE A 142 0.01 -17.44 -7.23
C ILE A 142 1.48 -17.08 -7.54
N ALA A 143 1.92 -17.32 -8.76
CA ALA A 143 3.28 -17.01 -9.19
C ALA A 143 3.57 -15.50 -9.09
N SER A 144 2.62 -14.65 -9.54
CA SER A 144 2.77 -13.19 -9.48
C SER A 144 2.86 -12.67 -8.04
N LEU A 145 2.02 -13.16 -7.14
CA LEU A 145 2.06 -12.76 -5.73
C LEU A 145 3.34 -13.24 -5.04
N GLY A 146 3.69 -14.52 -5.20
CA GLY A 146 4.88 -15.11 -4.60
C GLY A 146 6.17 -14.46 -5.11
N ALA A 147 6.31 -14.32 -6.43
CA ALA A 147 7.47 -13.70 -7.05
C ALA A 147 7.55 -12.19 -6.72
N GLY A 148 6.41 -11.49 -6.66
CA GLY A 148 6.36 -10.08 -6.28
C GLY A 148 6.85 -9.84 -4.85
N LEU A 149 6.37 -10.64 -3.88
CA LEU A 149 6.86 -10.59 -2.49
C LEU A 149 8.34 -10.94 -2.39
N GLY A 150 8.78 -11.99 -3.08
CA GLY A 150 10.18 -12.36 -3.18
C GLY A 150 11.06 -11.27 -3.79
N ALA A 151 10.58 -10.57 -4.81
CA ALA A 151 11.27 -9.46 -5.45
C ALA A 151 11.42 -8.25 -4.52
N VAL A 152 10.37 -7.89 -3.76
CA VAL A 152 10.47 -6.83 -2.74
C VAL A 152 11.52 -7.21 -1.71
N TRP A 153 11.48 -8.44 -1.19
CA TRP A 153 12.44 -8.93 -0.20
C TRP A 153 13.87 -8.92 -0.75
N ALA A 154 14.07 -9.41 -1.97
CA ALA A 154 15.36 -9.38 -2.66
C ALA A 154 15.87 -7.94 -2.85
N GLY A 155 15.00 -7.01 -3.22
CA GLY A 155 15.33 -5.58 -3.33
C GLY A 155 15.79 -4.97 -2.00
N MET A 156 15.09 -5.28 -0.91
CA MET A 156 15.49 -4.87 0.44
C MET A 156 16.84 -5.45 0.85
N TRP A 157 17.05 -6.73 0.56
CA TRP A 157 18.32 -7.40 0.85
C TRP A 157 19.48 -6.79 0.06
N LEU A 158 19.30 -6.57 -1.24
CA LEU A 158 20.29 -5.92 -2.10
C LEU A 158 20.66 -4.52 -1.61
N ALA A 159 19.67 -3.75 -1.12
CA ALA A 159 19.92 -2.42 -0.56
C ALA A 159 20.84 -2.43 0.67
N ARG A 160 20.80 -3.51 1.45
CA ARG A 160 21.56 -3.69 2.69
C ARG A 160 22.93 -4.29 2.50
N LEU A 161 23.24 -4.78 1.30
CA LEU A 161 24.58 -5.32 1.02
C LEU A 161 25.65 -4.28 1.36
N PRO A 162 26.70 -4.68 2.10
CA PRO A 162 27.80 -3.79 2.39
C PRO A 162 28.48 -3.40 1.07
N ARG A 163 28.48 -2.12 0.76
CA ARG A 163 29.40 -1.64 -0.27
C ARG A 163 30.78 -1.93 0.22
N LYS A 164 31.54 -2.76 -0.50
CA LYS A 164 32.98 -2.88 -0.28
C LYS A 164 33.50 -1.45 -0.27
N GLY A 165 33.75 -0.92 0.93
CA GLY A 165 34.31 0.39 1.12
C GLY A 165 35.61 0.43 0.37
N GLY A 166 35.79 1.38 -0.51
CA GLY A 166 37.11 1.79 -0.89
C GLY A 166 37.87 2.13 0.38
N GLY A 167 38.57 1.16 0.92
CA GLY A 167 39.60 1.40 1.90
C GLY A 167 40.65 2.23 1.19
N GLY A 168 40.90 3.43 1.67
CA GLY A 168 41.84 4.30 1.05
C GLY A 168 42.04 5.57 1.86
N ARG A 169 42.87 5.42 2.90
CA ARG A 169 43.79 6.45 3.45
C ARG A 169 43.15 7.59 4.24
#